data_7a1b685c1d6dcdf0898c5184afd371be
#
_entry.id   7a1b685c1d6dcdf0898c5184afd371be
#
_cell.length_a   1.000
_cell.length_b   1.000
_cell.length_c   1.000
_cell.angle_alpha   90.00
_cell.angle_beta   90.00
_cell.angle_gamma   90.00
#
_symmetry.space_group_name_H-M   'P 1'
#
loop_
_entity.id
_entity.type
_entity.pdbx_description
1 polymer ?
#
loop_
_entity_poly.entity_id
_entity_poly.type
_entity_poly.pdbx_seq_one_letter_code
_entity_poly.pdbx_strand_id
1 'polypeptide(L)'
;MLRLILTSQFCITLALLVFTATSSTISHAKDYSSLGTPRNVIYILTDDQRFDELGFMNPVIDTPHMDQLAKQGVHFKNAFVTTALCSPSRASILTGQYMHSHGVVDNNKPAKEGTIYFPSYLQQAGYQTAFFGKWHMGGHHDDPQPGFDYWLSFAGQGDYYPKRKRNGKMSRFNINGKHVKQKGYITDELTDYTLNWLEHERDKNKPFFVYLSHKAVHANFSPAERHKTQYSNAKIAVPESQADTEENYKGKPMWVKNQRNSWHGVDFPYHSELNVQEYKRQYHRALSAVDDSLGRINTWLKANNLDQNTAVILMGDNGFLFGEHGLIDKRNAYEESMRVPLIASIPGAKKGYVVEEMAANIDIAPTILDIAGIKEKPPQFAGDSLLPLAEGKKVDDWRDTLLYEYYWEFNFPQTPTTFAVRSDDFKLIQYHGIWDTDELYDIKNDPKEMHNLIDDPRYLAVKVKLRKDLFARLAMDGEHAVPYTKKFSSGSVFRQIDRSKAAEFPDHWLRKGNERDLERFFTPDDRRVKAGNQ
;
A
#
# COMPACT_ATOMS: atom_id res chain seq x y z
N MET A 1 -91.50 1.96 25.85
CA MET A 1 -91.40 0.99 26.95
C MET A 1 -89.90 0.93 27.33
N LEU A 2 -89.52 1.64 28.38
CA LEU A 2 -89.37 1.17 29.81
C LEU A 2 -88.26 0.10 29.87
N ARG A 3 -87.17 0.21 30.52
CA ARG A 3 -86.69 0.64 31.84
C ARG A 3 -85.16 0.65 31.77
N LEU A 4 -84.45 1.65 32.17
CA LEU A 4 -83.95 1.93 33.56
C LEU A 4 -83.06 0.86 34.20
N ILE A 5 -81.87 1.32 34.54
CA ILE A 5 -81.14 1.35 35.85
C ILE A 5 -79.97 0.34 35.82
N LEU A 6 -78.77 0.58 36.22
CA LEU A 6 -78.10 1.26 37.33
C LEU A 6 -76.55 1.32 37.10
N THR A 7 -76.00 2.41 37.43
CA THR A 7 -74.72 2.78 37.98
C THR A 7 -73.82 1.69 38.61
N SER A 8 -72.56 1.65 38.28
CA SER A 8 -71.53 1.63 39.33
C SER A 8 -70.19 2.20 38.75
N GLN A 9 -69.77 3.23 39.42
CA GLN A 9 -68.40 3.81 39.21
C GLN A 9 -67.38 2.82 39.72
N PHE A 10 -66.42 2.52 38.89
CA PHE A 10 -65.10 2.00 39.31
C PHE A 10 -64.02 2.94 38.84
N CYS A 11 -63.48 3.70 39.79
CA CYS A 11 -62.24 4.42 39.66
C CYS A 11 -61.10 3.43 39.49
N ILE A 12 -60.55 3.35 38.30
CA ILE A 12 -59.26 2.69 38.10
C ILE A 12 -58.22 3.79 37.93
N THR A 13 -57.46 3.98 39.01
CA THR A 13 -56.23 4.81 39.01
C THR A 13 -55.19 4.13 38.16
N LEU A 14 -54.95 4.66 36.95
CA LEU A 14 -53.88 4.22 36.06
C LEU A 14 -52.55 4.83 36.54
N ALA A 15 -51.79 4.09 37.32
CA ALA A 15 -50.43 4.45 37.67
C ALA A 15 -49.56 4.30 36.44
N LEU A 16 -49.16 5.41 35.80
CA LEU A 16 -48.14 5.46 34.78
C LEU A 16 -46.77 5.16 35.44
N LEU A 17 -46.32 3.92 35.34
CA LEU A 17 -44.93 3.55 35.58
C LEU A 17 -44.11 3.97 34.36
N VAL A 18 -43.49 5.14 34.46
CA VAL A 18 -42.43 5.56 33.52
C VAL A 18 -41.20 4.71 33.82
N PHE A 19 -41.01 3.63 33.09
CA PHE A 19 -39.74 2.93 33.03
C PHE A 19 -38.76 3.79 32.23
N THR A 20 -37.97 4.61 32.90
CA THR A 20 -36.74 5.17 32.32
C THR A 20 -35.75 4.03 32.18
N ALA A 21 -35.72 3.41 31.01
CA ALA A 21 -34.62 2.54 30.61
C ALA A 21 -33.37 3.42 30.44
N THR A 22 -32.61 3.61 31.51
CA THR A 22 -31.23 4.06 31.42
C THR A 22 -30.45 2.93 30.78
N SER A 23 -30.28 3.00 29.49
CA SER A 23 -29.28 2.18 28.75
C SER A 23 -27.89 2.59 29.25
N SER A 24 -27.47 2.00 30.36
CA SER A 24 -26.08 2.00 30.75
C SER A 24 -25.33 1.17 29.72
N THR A 25 -24.80 1.81 28.67
CA THR A 25 -23.72 1.24 27.92
C THR A 25 -22.51 1.16 28.87
N ILE A 26 -22.45 0.04 29.60
CA ILE A 26 -21.21 -0.32 30.29
C ILE A 26 -20.23 -0.63 29.17
N SER A 27 -19.45 0.39 28.76
CA SER A 27 -18.20 0.19 28.06
C SER A 27 -17.34 -0.62 29.02
N HIS A 28 -17.23 -1.91 28.77
CA HIS A 28 -16.20 -2.73 29.38
C HIS A 28 -14.87 -2.26 28.76
N ALA A 29 -14.26 -1.25 29.37
CA ALA A 29 -12.85 -1.02 29.18
C ALA A 29 -12.16 -2.31 29.62
N LYS A 30 -11.65 -3.11 28.67
CA LYS A 30 -10.84 -4.28 28.98
C LYS A 30 -9.66 -3.80 29.82
N ASP A 31 -9.49 -4.38 31.00
CA ASP A 31 -8.37 -4.07 31.88
C ASP A 31 -7.10 -4.69 31.29
N TYR A 32 -6.29 -3.87 30.65
CA TYR A 32 -4.98 -4.24 30.09
C TYR A 32 -3.84 -4.14 31.12
N SER A 33 -4.16 -3.91 32.40
CA SER A 33 -3.15 -3.73 33.47
C SER A 33 -2.26 -4.96 33.74
N SER A 34 -2.61 -6.13 33.20
CA SER A 34 -1.80 -7.35 33.29
C SER A 34 -0.71 -7.46 32.20
N LEU A 35 -0.73 -6.59 31.22
CA LEU A 35 0.27 -6.53 30.17
C LEU A 35 1.51 -5.82 30.73
N GLY A 36 2.71 -6.40 30.54
CA GLY A 36 3.97 -5.73 30.91
C GLY A 36 4.04 -4.30 30.38
N THR A 37 5.12 -3.57 30.64
CA THR A 37 5.27 -2.18 30.20
C THR A 37 4.91 -2.04 28.71
N PRO A 38 3.87 -1.24 28.33
CA PRO A 38 3.43 -1.12 26.96
C PRO A 38 4.58 -0.58 26.09
N ARG A 39 4.81 -1.22 24.93
CA ARG A 39 5.83 -0.79 23.98
C ARG A 39 5.28 0.28 23.07
N ASN A 40 6.02 1.35 22.87
CA ASN A 40 5.69 2.33 21.83
C ASN A 40 5.94 1.71 20.44
N VAL A 41 5.26 2.21 19.43
CA VAL A 41 5.45 1.77 18.05
C VAL A 41 5.55 2.96 17.10
N ILE A 42 6.57 2.96 16.27
CA ILE A 42 6.69 3.84 15.10
C ILE A 42 6.68 2.96 13.86
N TYR A 43 5.63 3.07 13.06
CA TYR A 43 5.52 2.40 11.79
C TYR A 43 5.77 3.38 10.65
N ILE A 44 6.79 3.13 9.85
CA ILE A 44 7.20 3.95 8.71
C ILE A 44 6.84 3.23 7.43
N LEU A 45 5.96 3.82 6.64
CA LEU A 45 5.56 3.29 5.34
C LEU A 45 6.14 4.14 4.22
N THR A 46 6.87 3.50 3.33
CA THR A 46 7.36 4.11 2.08
C THR A 46 6.43 3.79 0.92
N ASP A 47 6.43 4.63 -0.12
CA ASP A 47 5.59 4.48 -1.30
C ASP A 47 6.44 3.99 -2.48
N ASP A 48 6.05 2.90 -3.12
CA ASP A 48 6.75 2.31 -4.27
C ASP A 48 8.20 1.85 -3.98
N GLN A 49 8.54 1.48 -2.75
CA GLN A 49 9.88 1.02 -2.44
C GLN A 49 10.05 -0.48 -2.76
N ARG A 50 10.98 -0.78 -3.65
CA ARG A 50 11.37 -2.14 -3.99
C ARG A 50 12.08 -2.84 -2.83
N PHE A 51 11.90 -4.15 -2.74
CA PHE A 51 12.49 -4.99 -1.71
C PHE A 51 14.02 -4.97 -1.68
N ASP A 52 14.65 -4.82 -2.85
CA ASP A 52 16.10 -4.86 -3.06
C ASP A 52 16.78 -3.47 -3.01
N GLU A 53 16.04 -2.40 -2.74
CA GLU A 53 16.56 -1.03 -2.66
C GLU A 53 16.87 -0.66 -1.19
N LEU A 54 17.81 -1.43 -0.62
CA LEU A 54 18.44 -1.26 0.69
C LEU A 54 19.95 -1.39 0.53
N GLY A 55 20.75 -0.57 1.20
CA GLY A 55 22.21 -0.51 1.01
C GLY A 55 22.89 -1.86 1.20
N PHE A 56 22.47 -2.66 2.18
CA PHE A 56 23.01 -4.01 2.40
C PHE A 56 22.62 -5.03 1.30
N MET A 57 21.66 -4.70 0.43
CA MET A 57 21.24 -5.54 -0.71
C MET A 57 21.68 -4.98 -2.05
N ASN A 58 21.77 -3.66 -2.19
CA ASN A 58 22.13 -2.96 -3.41
C ASN A 58 23.34 -2.05 -3.18
N PRO A 59 24.54 -2.43 -3.63
CA PRO A 59 25.77 -1.66 -3.39
C PRO A 59 25.82 -0.30 -4.11
N VAL A 60 24.83 -0.01 -4.96
CA VAL A 60 24.73 1.28 -5.67
C VAL A 60 24.18 2.38 -4.78
N ILE A 61 23.34 2.01 -3.81
CA ILE A 61 22.68 2.97 -2.93
C ILE A 61 23.28 2.96 -1.52
N ASP A 62 23.12 4.08 -0.84
CA ASP A 62 23.59 4.29 0.52
C ASP A 62 22.38 4.60 1.41
N THR A 63 22.04 3.64 2.28
CA THR A 63 20.94 3.73 3.25
C THR A 63 21.41 3.35 4.65
N PRO A 64 22.38 4.10 5.23
CA PRO A 64 23.05 3.70 6.47
C PRO A 64 22.10 3.52 7.65
N HIS A 65 21.01 4.25 7.72
CA HIS A 65 20.04 4.15 8.81
C HIS A 65 19.10 2.95 8.66
N MET A 66 18.69 2.62 7.43
CA MET A 66 17.94 1.38 7.14
C MET A 66 18.82 0.15 7.36
N ASP A 67 20.07 0.20 6.92
CA ASP A 67 21.06 -0.88 7.15
C ASP A 67 21.32 -1.10 8.63
N GLN A 68 21.42 0.00 9.40
CA GLN A 68 21.55 -0.08 10.85
C GLN A 68 20.30 -0.65 11.50
N LEU A 69 19.10 -0.29 11.04
CA LEU A 69 17.84 -0.85 11.55
C LEU A 69 17.80 -2.37 11.34
N ALA A 70 18.16 -2.86 10.16
CA ALA A 70 18.25 -4.28 9.85
C ALA A 70 19.30 -5.00 10.72
N LYS A 71 20.49 -4.39 10.87
CA LYS A 71 21.59 -4.93 11.68
C LYS A 71 21.26 -5.00 13.17
N GLN A 72 20.49 -4.06 13.69
CA GLN A 72 20.10 -4.00 15.11
C GLN A 72 18.78 -4.70 15.40
N GLY A 73 18.05 -5.08 14.36
CA GLY A 73 16.73 -5.69 14.43
C GLY A 73 16.61 -6.93 13.56
N VAL A 74 15.51 -7.02 12.85
CA VAL A 74 15.11 -8.17 12.03
C VAL A 74 14.85 -7.70 10.59
N HIS A 75 15.36 -8.47 9.63
CA HIS A 75 15.05 -8.35 8.23
C HIS A 75 14.12 -9.49 7.80
N PHE A 76 12.89 -9.18 7.41
CA PHE A 76 11.96 -10.13 6.82
C PHE A 76 12.25 -10.20 5.31
N LYS A 77 13.06 -11.17 4.93
CA LYS A 77 13.61 -11.27 3.58
C LYS A 77 12.53 -11.49 2.52
N ASN A 78 11.47 -12.22 2.86
CA ASN A 78 10.36 -12.57 2.00
C ASN A 78 9.09 -11.86 2.43
N ALA A 79 9.08 -10.52 2.31
CA ALA A 79 7.94 -9.69 2.62
C ALA A 79 7.21 -9.24 1.35
N PHE A 80 5.88 -9.39 1.33
CA PHE A 80 5.05 -9.18 0.16
C PHE A 80 3.84 -8.30 0.46
N VAL A 81 3.27 -7.74 -0.60
CA VAL A 81 1.93 -7.15 -0.55
C VAL A 81 0.93 -8.05 -1.26
N THR A 82 -0.29 -8.10 -0.74
CA THR A 82 -1.39 -8.88 -1.32
C THR A 82 -1.99 -8.22 -2.55
N THR A 83 -1.66 -6.95 -2.80
CA THR A 83 -1.99 -6.17 -3.99
C THR A 83 -0.92 -5.12 -4.21
N ALA A 84 -0.28 -5.11 -5.36
CA ALA A 84 0.75 -4.12 -5.69
C ALA A 84 0.13 -2.83 -6.23
N LEU A 85 -0.58 -2.11 -5.36
CA LEU A 85 -1.19 -0.82 -5.64
C LEU A 85 -1.41 -0.05 -4.33
N CYS A 86 -1.06 1.24 -4.32
CA CYS A 86 -1.00 2.05 -3.09
C CYS A 86 -2.26 1.94 -2.21
N SER A 87 -3.44 2.35 -2.69
CA SER A 87 -4.65 2.38 -1.84
C SER A 87 -5.09 1.00 -1.35
N PRO A 88 -5.18 -0.04 -2.21
CA PRO A 88 -5.49 -1.40 -1.75
C PRO A 88 -4.49 -1.94 -0.73
N SER A 89 -3.19 -1.78 -0.96
CA SER A 89 -2.17 -2.24 -0.02
C SER A 89 -2.25 -1.51 1.33
N ARG A 90 -2.45 -0.19 1.32
CA ARG A 90 -2.63 0.61 2.55
C ARG A 90 -3.88 0.19 3.31
N ALA A 91 -4.97 -0.11 2.60
CA ALA A 91 -6.17 -0.68 3.21
C ALA A 91 -5.89 -2.06 3.83
N SER A 92 -5.15 -2.93 3.15
CA SER A 92 -4.74 -4.23 3.69
C SER A 92 -3.91 -4.09 4.97
N ILE A 93 -2.94 -3.15 5.00
CA ILE A 93 -2.14 -2.84 6.20
C ILE A 93 -3.03 -2.40 7.36
N LEU A 94 -3.96 -1.47 7.09
CA LEU A 94 -4.79 -0.86 8.14
C LEU A 94 -5.91 -1.77 8.65
N THR A 95 -6.39 -2.70 7.82
CA THR A 95 -7.52 -3.58 8.16
C THR A 95 -7.10 -5.01 8.48
N GLY A 96 -5.86 -5.41 8.14
CA GLY A 96 -5.41 -6.80 8.24
C GLY A 96 -6.14 -7.75 7.29
N GLN A 97 -6.76 -7.24 6.22
CA GLN A 97 -7.62 -7.98 5.30
C GLN A 97 -7.08 -7.99 3.88
N TYR A 98 -7.52 -9.00 3.10
CA TYR A 98 -7.34 -9.01 1.65
C TYR A 98 -8.23 -7.97 0.95
N MET A 99 -7.86 -7.61 -0.28
CA MET A 99 -8.56 -6.58 -1.06
C MET A 99 -10.04 -6.91 -1.30
N HIS A 100 -10.39 -8.16 -1.59
CA HIS A 100 -11.78 -8.58 -1.80
C HIS A 100 -12.64 -8.35 -0.55
N SER A 101 -12.07 -8.48 0.66
CA SER A 101 -12.78 -8.29 1.94
C SER A 101 -12.96 -6.81 2.28
N HIS A 102 -11.88 -6.00 2.26
CA HIS A 102 -12.00 -4.58 2.61
C HIS A 102 -12.61 -3.72 1.48
N GLY A 103 -12.58 -4.18 0.23
CA GLY A 103 -13.25 -3.56 -0.92
C GLY A 103 -12.63 -2.26 -1.45
N VAL A 104 -11.44 -1.87 -0.98
CA VAL A 104 -10.64 -0.80 -1.61
C VAL A 104 -9.85 -1.41 -2.76
N VAL A 105 -10.39 -1.35 -3.96
CA VAL A 105 -9.91 -2.13 -5.11
C VAL A 105 -9.05 -1.34 -6.09
N ASP A 106 -9.05 -0.02 -5.96
CA ASP A 106 -8.23 0.88 -6.76
C ASP A 106 -7.90 2.16 -5.98
N ASN A 107 -7.11 3.04 -6.59
CA ASN A 107 -6.70 4.31 -5.95
C ASN A 107 -7.82 5.35 -5.80
N ASN A 108 -9.00 5.08 -6.32
CA ASN A 108 -10.15 6.00 -6.28
C ASN A 108 -11.28 5.48 -5.37
N LYS A 109 -11.27 4.18 -5.06
CA LYS A 109 -12.30 3.57 -4.24
C LYS A 109 -12.05 3.86 -2.76
N PRO A 110 -12.99 4.52 -2.05
CA PRO A 110 -12.89 4.70 -0.61
C PRO A 110 -13.13 3.37 0.12
N ALA A 111 -12.64 3.29 1.35
CA ALA A 111 -13.06 2.25 2.26
C ALA A 111 -14.58 2.31 2.51
N LYS A 112 -15.18 1.18 2.82
CA LYS A 112 -16.60 1.11 3.19
C LYS A 112 -16.85 1.92 4.46
N GLU A 113 -18.02 2.56 4.56
CA GLU A 113 -18.43 3.21 5.79
C GLU A 113 -18.45 2.20 6.95
N GLY A 114 -17.96 2.61 8.11
CA GLY A 114 -17.83 1.73 9.28
C GLY A 114 -16.59 0.81 9.25
N THR A 115 -15.70 0.93 8.28
CA THR A 115 -14.43 0.18 8.29
C THR A 115 -13.64 0.50 9.56
N ILE A 116 -13.26 -0.55 10.30
CA ILE A 116 -12.43 -0.45 11.50
C ILE A 116 -10.96 -0.62 11.11
N TYR A 117 -10.16 0.40 11.39
CA TYR A 117 -8.72 0.36 11.24
C TYR A 117 -8.05 -0.07 12.54
N PHE A 118 -6.97 -0.85 12.46
CA PHE A 118 -6.31 -1.41 13.65
C PHE A 118 -5.90 -0.38 14.70
N PRO A 119 -5.55 0.90 14.37
CA PRO A 119 -5.20 1.88 15.40
C PRO A 119 -6.35 2.18 16.38
N SER A 120 -7.61 1.91 16.01
CA SER A 120 -8.76 2.01 16.93
C SER A 120 -8.65 1.04 18.11
N TYR A 121 -8.06 -0.14 17.90
CA TYR A 121 -7.81 -1.09 19.01
C TYR A 121 -6.70 -0.60 19.93
N LEU A 122 -5.68 0.08 19.38
CA LEU A 122 -4.64 0.72 20.18
C LEU A 122 -5.19 1.85 21.06
N GLN A 123 -6.10 2.68 20.52
CA GLN A 123 -6.79 3.71 21.32
C GLN A 123 -7.59 3.10 22.47
N GLN A 124 -8.32 2.00 22.20
CA GLN A 124 -9.05 1.27 23.25
C GLN A 124 -8.13 0.70 24.33
N ALA A 125 -6.87 0.38 23.98
CA ALA A 125 -5.84 -0.07 24.89
C ALA A 125 -5.07 1.08 25.58
N GLY A 126 -5.50 2.33 25.40
CA GLY A 126 -4.93 3.50 26.06
C GLY A 126 -3.75 4.15 25.35
N TYR A 127 -3.41 3.72 24.13
CA TYR A 127 -2.40 4.38 23.33
C TYR A 127 -2.87 5.73 22.82
N GLN A 128 -1.93 6.66 22.69
CA GLN A 128 -2.13 7.85 21.89
C GLN A 128 -1.63 7.59 20.47
N THR A 129 -2.47 7.82 19.47
CA THR A 129 -2.24 7.44 18.09
C THR A 129 -2.08 8.65 17.19
N ALA A 130 -1.10 8.64 16.30
CA ALA A 130 -0.85 9.75 15.38
C ALA A 130 -0.56 9.25 13.96
N PHE A 131 -1.12 9.95 12.97
CA PHE A 131 -0.90 9.72 11.55
C PHE A 131 -0.24 10.93 10.90
N PHE A 132 0.81 10.68 10.13
CA PHE A 132 1.54 11.69 9.37
C PHE A 132 1.74 11.22 7.93
N GLY A 133 1.22 11.95 6.94
CA GLY A 133 1.59 11.77 5.56
C GLY A 133 0.48 11.27 4.64
N LYS A 134 0.84 10.37 3.72
CA LYS A 134 -0.02 9.91 2.64
C LYS A 134 -1.05 8.89 3.13
N TRP A 135 -2.32 9.31 3.14
CA TRP A 135 -3.45 8.41 3.38
C TRP A 135 -3.87 7.68 2.11
N HIS A 136 -4.22 8.41 1.07
CA HIS A 136 -4.50 7.97 -0.29
C HIS A 136 -5.54 6.83 -0.41
N MET A 137 -6.51 6.77 0.47
CA MET A 137 -7.66 5.88 0.31
C MET A 137 -8.92 6.70 0.05
N GLY A 138 -9.61 6.44 -1.09
CA GLY A 138 -10.85 7.13 -1.43
C GLY A 138 -10.68 8.47 -2.12
N GLY A 139 -9.70 8.62 -2.99
CA GLY A 139 -9.62 9.75 -3.89
C GLY A 139 -8.90 10.98 -3.31
N HIS A 140 -9.57 12.13 -3.34
CA HIS A 140 -8.89 13.42 -3.15
C HIS A 140 -9.16 14.10 -1.81
N HIS A 141 -9.63 13.39 -0.81
CA HIS A 141 -9.82 13.94 0.54
C HIS A 141 -8.61 13.72 1.43
N ASP A 142 -8.46 14.55 2.43
CA ASP A 142 -7.39 14.52 3.42
C ASP A 142 -7.92 14.65 4.86
N ASP A 143 -9.20 14.34 5.06
CA ASP A 143 -9.88 14.48 6.33
C ASP A 143 -9.41 13.47 7.38
N PRO A 144 -9.40 13.84 8.67
CA PRO A 144 -9.07 12.93 9.76
C PRO A 144 -9.85 11.62 9.71
N GLN A 145 -9.17 10.52 10.00
CA GLN A 145 -9.76 9.18 9.95
C GLN A 145 -9.87 8.55 11.35
N PRO A 146 -10.82 7.64 11.55
CA PRO A 146 -10.97 6.92 12.82
C PRO A 146 -9.70 6.17 13.21
N GLY A 147 -9.43 6.10 14.51
CA GLY A 147 -8.28 5.41 15.06
C GLY A 147 -7.04 6.29 15.27
N PHE A 148 -7.12 7.60 14.96
CA PHE A 148 -6.02 8.54 15.16
C PHE A 148 -6.45 9.76 15.98
N ASP A 149 -5.70 10.04 17.06
CA ASP A 149 -5.90 11.20 17.91
C ASP A 149 -5.25 12.47 17.32
N TYR A 150 -4.17 12.30 16.58
CA TYR A 150 -3.50 13.33 15.82
C TYR A 150 -3.46 12.97 14.35
N TRP A 151 -3.76 13.93 13.51
CA TRP A 151 -3.85 13.74 12.07
C TRP A 151 -3.10 14.81 11.31
N LEU A 152 -2.19 14.37 10.44
CA LEU A 152 -1.60 15.21 9.40
C LEU A 152 -1.59 14.44 8.08
N SER A 153 -2.33 14.92 7.10
CA SER A 153 -2.39 14.28 5.79
C SER A 153 -2.50 15.32 4.66
N PHE A 154 -2.54 14.83 3.44
CA PHE A 154 -2.73 15.62 2.23
C PHE A 154 -3.54 14.84 1.19
N ALA A 155 -4.27 15.56 0.33
CA ALA A 155 -5.10 14.95 -0.69
C ALA A 155 -4.27 14.32 -1.82
N GLY A 156 -4.63 13.09 -2.22
CA GLY A 156 -4.04 12.36 -3.32
C GLY A 156 -2.58 11.97 -3.08
N GLN A 157 -1.73 12.15 -4.10
CA GLN A 157 -0.32 11.73 -4.06
C GLN A 157 0.62 12.70 -3.34
N GLY A 158 0.16 13.92 -2.97
CA GLY A 158 1.04 14.95 -2.43
C GLY A 158 2.06 15.49 -3.43
N ASP A 159 2.86 16.45 -3.00
CA ASP A 159 3.87 17.11 -3.82
C ASP A 159 5.21 17.10 -3.08
N TYR A 160 6.32 16.77 -3.75
CA TYR A 160 7.64 16.76 -3.12
C TYR A 160 8.06 18.14 -2.60
N TYR A 161 7.77 19.17 -3.40
CA TYR A 161 7.99 20.57 -3.04
C TYR A 161 6.69 21.36 -3.16
N PRO A 162 6.56 22.47 -2.44
CA PRO A 162 5.39 23.34 -2.56
C PRO A 162 5.21 23.83 -3.99
N LYS A 163 4.02 23.61 -4.54
CA LYS A 163 3.69 24.14 -5.87
C LYS A 163 2.26 24.67 -5.92
N ARG A 164 1.99 25.54 -6.89
CA ARG A 164 0.63 25.97 -7.22
C ARG A 164 -0.02 24.89 -8.08
N LYS A 165 -1.14 24.35 -7.63
CA LYS A 165 -1.94 23.37 -8.36
C LYS A 165 -2.76 24.07 -9.46
N ARG A 166 -3.28 23.30 -10.45
CA ARG A 166 -4.11 23.84 -11.55
C ARG A 166 -5.34 24.60 -11.04
N ASN A 167 -5.92 24.25 -9.91
CA ASN A 167 -7.03 24.96 -9.26
C ASN A 167 -6.61 26.24 -8.50
N GLY A 168 -5.38 26.71 -8.67
CA GLY A 168 -4.83 27.92 -8.04
C GLY A 168 -4.44 27.77 -6.57
N LYS A 169 -4.75 26.64 -5.91
CA LYS A 169 -4.38 26.40 -4.52
C LYS A 169 -2.92 25.94 -4.42
N MET A 170 -2.25 26.36 -3.34
CA MET A 170 -0.93 25.85 -3.00
C MET A 170 -1.02 24.45 -2.40
N SER A 171 0.08 23.66 -2.53
CA SER A 171 0.25 22.41 -1.79
C SER A 171 0.06 22.67 -0.29
N ARG A 172 -0.65 21.77 0.39
CA ARG A 172 -1.05 21.96 1.79
C ARG A 172 -1.22 20.63 2.50
N PHE A 173 -1.11 20.67 3.81
CA PHE A 173 -1.48 19.59 4.71
C PHE A 173 -2.82 19.90 5.40
N ASN A 174 -3.56 18.87 5.75
CA ASN A 174 -4.68 18.93 6.69
C ASN A 174 -4.17 18.46 8.06
N ILE A 175 -4.10 19.37 9.02
CA ILE A 175 -3.70 19.07 10.41
C ILE A 175 -4.96 19.15 11.27
N ASN A 176 -5.46 18.01 11.73
CA ASN A 176 -6.66 17.92 12.58
C ASN A 176 -7.85 18.74 12.05
N GLY A 177 -8.12 18.69 10.73
CA GLY A 177 -9.18 19.42 10.05
C GLY A 177 -8.80 20.84 9.60
N LYS A 178 -7.59 21.33 9.91
CA LYS A 178 -7.13 22.67 9.50
C LYS A 178 -6.09 22.56 8.40
N HIS A 179 -6.29 23.30 7.30
CA HIS A 179 -5.33 23.29 6.19
C HIS A 179 -4.18 24.27 6.43
N VAL A 180 -2.95 23.77 6.35
CA VAL A 180 -1.69 24.50 6.48
C VAL A 180 -0.89 24.37 5.19
N LYS A 181 -0.28 25.46 4.71
CA LYS A 181 0.56 25.43 3.50
C LYS A 181 1.81 24.56 3.73
N GLN A 182 2.12 23.71 2.77
CA GLN A 182 3.44 23.08 2.69
C GLN A 182 4.51 24.15 2.48
N LYS A 183 5.65 24.01 3.15
CA LYS A 183 6.75 25.00 3.14
C LYS A 183 8.01 24.50 2.48
N GLY A 184 8.32 23.22 2.62
CA GLY A 184 9.59 22.64 2.20
C GLY A 184 9.43 21.27 1.52
N TYR A 185 10.48 20.48 1.57
CA TYR A 185 10.50 19.13 1.04
C TYR A 185 9.63 18.23 1.90
N ILE A 186 8.71 17.51 1.27
CA ILE A 186 7.62 16.81 2.00
C ILE A 186 8.15 15.77 3.01
N THR A 187 9.20 15.00 2.67
CA THR A 187 9.76 13.99 3.57
C THR A 187 10.31 14.63 4.84
N ASP A 188 11.00 15.77 4.69
CA ASP A 188 11.56 16.52 5.81
C ASP A 188 10.44 17.13 6.67
N GLU A 189 9.44 17.78 6.05
CA GLU A 189 8.32 18.36 6.81
C GLU A 189 7.51 17.30 7.57
N LEU A 190 7.24 16.15 6.98
CA LEU A 190 6.54 15.06 7.66
C LEU A 190 7.35 14.57 8.88
N THR A 191 8.67 14.48 8.74
CA THR A 191 9.57 14.12 9.83
C THR A 191 9.60 15.19 10.91
N ASP A 192 9.65 16.47 10.52
CA ASP A 192 9.63 17.61 11.46
C ASP A 192 8.34 17.61 12.29
N TYR A 193 7.18 17.45 11.64
CA TYR A 193 5.89 17.36 12.33
C TYR A 193 5.81 16.13 13.25
N THR A 194 6.34 15.00 12.83
CA THR A 194 6.38 13.77 13.65
C THR A 194 7.23 14.00 14.91
N LEU A 195 8.43 14.54 14.77
CA LEU A 195 9.32 14.82 15.88
C LEU A 195 8.76 15.92 16.81
N ASN A 196 8.12 16.96 16.24
CA ASN A 196 7.46 17.98 17.04
C ASN A 196 6.33 17.40 17.89
N TRP A 197 5.50 16.53 17.31
CA TRP A 197 4.42 15.87 18.05
C TRP A 197 4.98 14.97 19.16
N LEU A 198 5.99 14.17 18.87
CA LEU A 198 6.65 13.30 19.83
C LEU A 198 7.27 14.09 21.00
N GLU A 199 7.81 15.26 20.75
CA GLU A 199 8.48 16.09 21.77
C GLU A 199 7.50 16.93 22.59
N HIS A 200 6.51 17.55 21.93
CA HIS A 200 5.74 18.67 22.52
C HIS A 200 4.24 18.41 22.65
N GLU A 201 3.66 17.52 21.82
CA GLU A 201 2.20 17.45 21.72
C GLU A 201 1.61 16.16 22.32
N ARG A 202 2.38 15.05 22.35
CA ARG A 202 1.89 13.80 22.92
C ARG A 202 1.78 13.86 24.45
N ASP A 203 0.87 13.11 25.02
CA ASP A 203 0.83 12.81 26.46
C ASP A 203 1.98 11.86 26.82
N LYS A 204 2.98 12.35 27.56
CA LYS A 204 4.17 11.57 27.95
C LYS A 204 3.86 10.42 28.92
N ASN A 205 2.66 10.40 29.51
CA ASN A 205 2.21 9.34 30.43
C ASN A 205 1.52 8.18 29.70
N LYS A 206 1.28 8.30 28.38
CA LYS A 206 0.67 7.26 27.58
C LYS A 206 1.67 6.62 26.62
N PRO A 207 1.54 5.31 26.33
CA PRO A 207 2.22 4.72 25.20
C PRO A 207 1.73 5.36 23.90
N PHE A 208 2.58 5.38 22.88
CA PHE A 208 2.23 5.99 21.61
C PHE A 208 2.36 5.04 20.42
N PHE A 209 1.55 5.30 19.42
CA PHE A 209 1.64 4.73 18.09
C PHE A 209 1.75 5.86 17.07
N VAL A 210 2.81 5.85 16.27
CA VAL A 210 3.00 6.75 15.13
C VAL A 210 2.92 5.96 13.83
N TYR A 211 2.09 6.40 12.91
CA TYR A 211 2.05 5.95 11.53
C TYR A 211 2.62 7.06 10.63
N LEU A 212 3.90 6.94 10.25
CA LEU A 212 4.56 7.88 9.35
C LEU A 212 4.55 7.32 7.93
N SER A 213 3.73 7.90 7.09
CA SER A 213 3.47 7.47 5.72
C SER A 213 4.07 8.44 4.72
N HIS A 214 5.28 8.16 4.25
CA HIS A 214 5.95 9.00 3.26
C HIS A 214 5.28 8.97 1.88
N LYS A 215 5.38 10.09 1.14
CA LYS A 215 5.17 10.11 -0.30
C LYS A 215 6.34 9.46 -1.05
N ALA A 216 7.55 9.60 -0.53
CA ALA A 216 8.73 9.01 -1.13
C ALA A 216 8.66 7.47 -1.00
N VAL A 217 9.00 6.74 -2.04
CA VAL A 217 9.65 7.18 -3.28
C VAL A 217 8.72 7.13 -4.51
N HIS A 218 7.48 7.58 -4.39
CA HIS A 218 6.52 7.59 -5.51
C HIS A 218 6.95 8.57 -6.62
N ALA A 219 6.71 8.19 -7.86
CA ALA A 219 6.92 9.05 -9.03
C ALA A 219 6.13 10.39 -8.93
N ASN A 220 6.53 11.48 -9.57
CA ASN A 220 7.82 11.72 -10.21
C ASN A 220 8.88 11.92 -9.12
N PHE A 221 9.92 11.18 -9.17
CA PHE A 221 10.95 11.16 -8.14
C PHE A 221 11.70 12.50 -8.08
N SER A 222 11.44 13.31 -7.07
CA SER A 222 12.12 14.58 -6.87
C SER A 222 12.96 14.51 -5.60
N PRO A 223 14.29 14.57 -5.69
CA PRO A 223 15.16 14.44 -4.53
C PRO A 223 15.11 15.70 -3.65
N ALA A 224 15.47 15.54 -2.38
CA ALA A 224 15.82 16.66 -1.55
C ALA A 224 17.05 17.38 -2.11
N GLU A 225 17.16 18.70 -1.86
CA GLU A 225 18.25 19.53 -2.43
C GLU A 225 19.64 18.94 -2.11
N ARG A 226 19.85 18.47 -0.88
CA ARG A 226 21.08 17.85 -0.40
C ARG A 226 21.46 16.54 -1.10
N HIS A 227 20.51 15.89 -1.77
CA HIS A 227 20.72 14.61 -2.47
C HIS A 227 20.75 14.73 -3.99
N LYS A 228 20.59 15.93 -4.57
CA LYS A 228 20.48 16.13 -6.03
C LYS A 228 21.66 15.62 -6.84
N THR A 229 22.86 15.64 -6.27
CA THR A 229 24.09 15.20 -6.94
C THR A 229 24.55 13.80 -6.54
N GLN A 230 23.87 13.19 -5.57
CA GLN A 230 24.18 11.83 -5.12
C GLN A 230 24.02 10.84 -6.29
N TYR A 231 24.81 9.81 -6.32
CA TYR A 231 24.81 8.76 -7.37
C TYR A 231 25.07 9.24 -8.80
N SER A 232 25.58 10.47 -9.05
CA SER A 232 25.77 10.99 -10.41
C SER A 232 26.69 10.13 -11.27
N ASN A 233 27.66 9.47 -10.66
CA ASN A 233 28.62 8.59 -11.35
C ASN A 233 28.28 7.09 -11.15
N ALA A 234 27.18 6.76 -10.47
CA ALA A 234 26.82 5.38 -10.24
C ALA A 234 26.30 4.72 -11.53
N LYS A 235 26.78 3.51 -11.80
CA LYS A 235 26.26 2.67 -12.89
C LYS A 235 24.97 1.99 -12.41
N ILE A 236 23.85 2.41 -12.95
CA ILE A 236 22.57 1.75 -12.70
C ILE A 236 22.42 0.60 -13.69
N ALA A 237 22.24 -0.60 -13.18
CA ALA A 237 22.02 -1.76 -14.03
C ALA A 237 20.68 -1.63 -14.78
N VAL A 238 20.69 -2.03 -16.04
CA VAL A 238 19.48 -2.21 -16.86
C VAL A 238 19.03 -3.66 -16.68
N PRO A 239 17.76 -3.90 -16.39
CA PRO A 239 17.25 -5.26 -16.29
C PRO A 239 17.47 -6.03 -17.60
N GLU A 240 17.86 -7.30 -17.49
CA GLU A 240 18.08 -8.18 -18.62
C GLU A 240 16.80 -8.34 -19.48
N SER A 241 15.66 -8.41 -18.82
CA SER A 241 14.33 -8.53 -19.44
C SER A 241 13.77 -7.22 -20.00
N GLN A 242 14.52 -6.09 -19.95
CA GLN A 242 14.04 -4.80 -20.47
C GLN A 242 14.01 -4.76 -22.01
N ALA A 243 14.93 -5.46 -22.68
CA ALA A 243 15.06 -5.36 -24.11
C ALA A 243 13.80 -5.83 -24.84
N ASP A 244 13.39 -5.05 -25.85
CA ASP A 244 12.27 -5.36 -26.73
C ASP A 244 12.65 -6.43 -27.75
N THR A 245 12.76 -7.67 -27.30
CA THR A 245 13.14 -8.80 -28.12
C THR A 245 12.08 -9.89 -28.02
N GLU A 246 11.97 -10.72 -29.07
CA GLU A 246 11.08 -11.88 -29.04
C GLU A 246 11.43 -12.83 -27.89
N GLU A 247 12.71 -12.96 -27.55
CA GLU A 247 13.18 -13.82 -26.47
C GLU A 247 12.62 -13.37 -25.11
N ASN A 248 12.62 -12.07 -24.82
CA ASN A 248 12.09 -11.54 -23.57
C ASN A 248 10.56 -11.67 -23.44
N TYR A 249 9.85 -11.79 -24.57
CA TYR A 249 8.39 -12.00 -24.57
C TYR A 249 7.98 -13.44 -24.81
N LYS A 250 8.94 -14.35 -25.00
CA LYS A 250 8.64 -15.76 -25.20
C LYS A 250 7.93 -16.36 -23.98
N GLY A 251 6.75 -16.89 -24.20
CA GLY A 251 5.91 -17.44 -23.13
C GLY A 251 5.27 -16.43 -22.20
N LYS A 252 5.51 -15.13 -22.39
CA LYS A 252 4.82 -14.07 -21.65
C LYS A 252 3.41 -13.86 -22.20
N PRO A 253 2.42 -13.49 -21.36
CA PRO A 253 1.09 -13.14 -21.83
C PRO A 253 1.14 -11.88 -22.72
N MET A 254 0.21 -11.79 -23.65
CA MET A 254 0.14 -10.67 -24.62
C MET A 254 -0.04 -9.33 -23.93
N TRP A 255 -0.69 -9.29 -22.78
CA TRP A 255 -0.90 -8.04 -22.05
C TRP A 255 0.42 -7.39 -21.64
N VAL A 256 1.46 -8.17 -21.32
CA VAL A 256 2.80 -7.66 -20.97
C VAL A 256 3.37 -6.87 -22.14
N LYS A 257 3.32 -7.43 -23.35
CA LYS A 257 3.77 -6.75 -24.56
C LYS A 257 2.89 -5.52 -24.88
N ASN A 258 1.57 -5.63 -24.67
CA ASN A 258 0.61 -4.57 -24.97
C ASN A 258 0.69 -3.36 -24.02
N GLN A 259 1.30 -3.51 -22.83
CA GLN A 259 1.57 -2.38 -21.94
C GLN A 259 2.40 -1.28 -22.59
N ARG A 260 3.17 -1.60 -23.62
CA ARG A 260 3.96 -0.63 -24.41
C ARG A 260 3.10 0.47 -25.04
N ASN A 261 1.79 0.24 -25.20
CA ASN A 261 0.82 1.19 -25.71
C ASN A 261 0.13 1.99 -24.60
N SER A 262 0.52 1.79 -23.34
CA SER A 262 -0.02 2.52 -22.19
C SER A 262 0.93 3.66 -21.81
N TRP A 263 0.40 4.84 -21.53
CA TRP A 263 1.20 5.97 -21.07
C TRP A 263 1.85 5.72 -19.70
N HIS A 264 1.25 4.85 -18.94
CA HIS A 264 1.74 4.39 -17.64
C HIS A 264 2.35 3.01 -17.83
N GLY A 265 3.52 2.79 -17.43
CA GLY A 265 4.22 1.53 -17.61
C GLY A 265 5.19 1.63 -18.77
N VAL A 266 4.81 1.23 -19.95
CA VAL A 266 5.75 0.94 -21.01
C VAL A 266 5.96 2.07 -22.02
N ASP A 267 5.01 3.00 -22.14
CA ASP A 267 5.22 4.22 -22.95
C ASP A 267 6.46 4.98 -22.51
N PHE A 268 6.74 4.91 -21.24
CA PHE A 268 7.81 5.66 -20.61
C PHE A 268 9.20 5.27 -21.10
N PRO A 269 9.63 3.99 -21.08
CA PRO A 269 10.95 3.61 -21.55
C PRO A 269 11.07 3.50 -23.08
N TYR A 270 9.98 3.19 -23.78
CA TYR A 270 10.03 2.85 -25.20
C TYR A 270 9.57 3.97 -26.13
N HIS A 271 8.77 4.91 -25.66
CA HIS A 271 8.17 5.97 -26.45
C HIS A 271 8.49 7.37 -25.96
N SER A 272 9.26 7.49 -24.90
CA SER A 272 9.74 8.78 -24.40
C SER A 272 11.27 8.86 -24.49
N GLU A 273 11.80 10.07 -24.44
CA GLU A 273 13.23 10.33 -24.29
C GLU A 273 13.72 10.05 -22.85
N LEU A 274 12.90 9.39 -22.03
CA LEU A 274 13.25 9.11 -20.65
C LEU A 274 14.40 8.12 -20.57
N ASN A 275 15.47 8.56 -19.96
CA ASN A 275 16.56 7.68 -19.56
C ASN A 275 16.15 6.93 -18.28
N VAL A 276 15.84 5.63 -18.40
CA VAL A 276 15.39 4.78 -17.26
C VAL A 276 16.45 4.75 -16.16
N GLN A 277 17.74 4.78 -16.51
CA GLN A 277 18.81 4.81 -15.51
C GLN A 277 18.81 6.12 -14.72
N GLU A 278 18.60 7.28 -15.38
CA GLU A 278 18.46 8.55 -14.67
C GLU A 278 17.17 8.58 -13.84
N TYR A 279 16.09 8.00 -14.35
CA TYR A 279 14.83 7.89 -13.62
C TYR A 279 15.01 7.06 -12.32
N LYS A 280 15.68 5.91 -12.40
CA LYS A 280 16.04 5.10 -11.24
C LYS A 280 17.02 5.83 -10.31
N ARG A 281 17.93 6.64 -10.85
CA ARG A 281 18.84 7.47 -10.04
C ARG A 281 18.09 8.53 -9.24
N GLN A 282 17.06 9.17 -9.82
CA GLN A 282 16.20 10.10 -9.08
C GLN A 282 15.42 9.39 -7.95
N TYR A 283 14.99 8.17 -8.20
CA TYR A 283 14.37 7.31 -7.18
C TYR A 283 15.33 7.06 -6.01
N HIS A 284 16.57 6.65 -6.26
CA HIS A 284 17.60 6.46 -5.23
C HIS A 284 17.84 7.74 -4.41
N ARG A 285 17.92 8.88 -5.08
CA ARG A 285 18.08 10.20 -4.41
C ARG A 285 16.89 10.55 -3.53
N ALA A 286 15.68 10.21 -3.95
CA ALA A 286 14.49 10.44 -3.13
C ALA A 286 14.44 9.49 -1.93
N LEU A 287 14.93 8.25 -2.08
CA LEU A 287 15.03 7.27 -1.00
C LEU A 287 16.01 7.71 0.09
N SER A 288 17.13 8.37 -0.28
CA SER A 288 18.09 8.88 0.69
C SER A 288 17.46 9.83 1.71
N ALA A 289 16.45 10.61 1.32
CA ALA A 289 15.75 11.48 2.27
C ALA A 289 14.85 10.70 3.25
N VAL A 290 14.36 9.52 2.86
CA VAL A 290 13.63 8.62 3.78
C VAL A 290 14.60 7.98 4.78
N ASP A 291 15.80 7.63 4.33
CA ASP A 291 16.85 7.13 5.20
C ASP A 291 17.25 8.18 6.25
N ASP A 292 17.44 9.45 5.83
CA ASP A 292 17.66 10.57 6.76
C ASP A 292 16.52 10.71 7.79
N SER A 293 15.27 10.57 7.35
CA SER A 293 14.10 10.62 8.23
C SER A 293 14.16 9.56 9.33
N LEU A 294 14.45 8.32 8.96
CA LEU A 294 14.65 7.22 9.89
C LEU A 294 15.79 7.52 10.87
N GLY A 295 16.91 8.04 10.36
CA GLY A 295 18.07 8.43 11.18
C GLY A 295 17.72 9.48 12.23
N ARG A 296 16.94 10.50 11.86
CA ARG A 296 16.47 11.55 12.76
C ARG A 296 15.55 11.00 13.85
N ILE A 297 14.62 10.11 13.48
CA ILE A 297 13.71 9.45 14.43
C ILE A 297 14.50 8.61 15.43
N ASN A 298 15.42 7.78 14.96
CA ASN A 298 16.25 6.94 15.83
C ASN A 298 17.13 7.77 16.76
N THR A 299 17.66 8.89 16.29
CA THR A 299 18.44 9.84 17.10
C THR A 299 17.60 10.43 18.22
N TRP A 300 16.35 10.85 17.88
CA TRP A 300 15.42 11.39 18.86
C TRP A 300 15.03 10.34 19.92
N LEU A 301 14.73 9.10 19.51
CA LEU A 301 14.41 8.01 20.44
C LEU A 301 15.53 7.76 21.44
N LYS A 302 16.79 7.71 20.98
CA LYS A 302 17.96 7.52 21.85
C LYS A 302 18.16 8.70 22.81
N ALA A 303 18.03 9.94 22.32
CA ALA A 303 18.17 11.15 23.15
C ALA A 303 17.13 11.23 24.26
N ASN A 304 15.96 10.60 24.07
CA ASN A 304 14.86 10.55 25.03
C ASN A 304 14.79 9.23 25.83
N ASN A 305 15.76 8.33 25.68
CA ASN A 305 15.80 7.01 26.35
C ASN A 305 14.55 6.15 26.04
N LEU A 306 14.00 6.28 24.84
CA LEU A 306 12.80 5.55 24.39
C LEU A 306 13.14 4.40 23.42
N ASP A 307 14.39 4.33 22.93
CA ASP A 307 14.83 3.34 21.95
C ASP A 307 14.70 1.89 22.44
N GLN A 308 14.85 1.65 23.74
CA GLN A 308 14.71 0.32 24.33
C GLN A 308 13.24 -0.12 24.57
N ASN A 309 12.29 0.81 24.48
CA ASN A 309 10.86 0.55 24.65
C ASN A 309 10.01 0.93 23.44
N THR A 310 10.63 1.16 22.28
CA THR A 310 9.92 1.54 21.06
C THR A 310 10.27 0.56 19.93
N ALA A 311 9.25 -0.06 19.35
CA ALA A 311 9.41 -0.78 18.11
C ALA A 311 9.43 0.21 16.94
N VAL A 312 10.41 0.08 16.05
CA VAL A 312 10.52 0.84 14.80
C VAL A 312 10.42 -0.15 13.65
N ILE A 313 9.40 -0.01 12.81
CA ILE A 313 9.12 -0.90 11.68
C ILE A 313 9.10 -0.05 10.41
N LEU A 314 9.87 -0.45 9.40
CA LEU A 314 9.86 0.17 8.07
C LEU A 314 9.40 -0.87 7.04
N MET A 315 8.43 -0.47 6.21
CA MET A 315 7.88 -1.30 5.12
C MET A 315 7.57 -0.45 3.88
N GLY A 316 7.63 -1.06 2.68
CA GLY A 316 7.06 -0.48 1.45
C GLY A 316 5.58 -0.81 1.29
N ASP A 317 4.79 0.09 0.69
CA ASP A 317 3.38 -0.18 0.40
C ASP A 317 3.18 -1.06 -0.84
N ASN A 318 4.09 -1.01 -1.79
CA ASN A 318 4.28 -1.91 -2.91
C ASN A 318 5.67 -1.71 -3.51
N GLY A 319 6.09 -2.65 -4.35
CA GLY A 319 7.32 -2.53 -5.13
C GLY A 319 7.13 -1.68 -6.39
N PHE A 320 8.11 -1.73 -7.29
CA PHE A 320 8.12 -0.97 -8.54
C PHE A 320 9.07 -1.61 -9.56
N LEU A 321 8.67 -1.69 -10.83
CA LEU A 321 9.50 -2.15 -11.92
C LEU A 321 10.20 -0.97 -12.61
N PHE A 322 11.47 -1.17 -12.94
CA PHE A 322 12.29 -0.21 -13.69
C PHE A 322 12.77 -0.79 -15.02
N GLY A 323 11.90 -1.47 -15.74
CA GLY A 323 12.16 -2.09 -17.02
C GLY A 323 12.14 -3.61 -17.00
N GLU A 324 12.03 -4.24 -15.84
CA GLU A 324 11.86 -5.69 -15.75
C GLU A 324 10.63 -6.12 -16.57
N HIS A 325 10.76 -7.17 -17.35
CA HIS A 325 9.75 -7.67 -18.29
C HIS A 325 9.30 -6.63 -19.35
N GLY A 326 10.08 -5.58 -19.55
CA GLY A 326 9.69 -4.44 -20.36
C GLY A 326 8.65 -3.53 -19.72
N LEU A 327 8.43 -3.62 -18.42
CA LEU A 327 7.43 -2.88 -17.67
C LEU A 327 8.05 -1.76 -16.83
N ILE A 328 7.28 -0.71 -16.61
CA ILE A 328 7.52 0.29 -15.56
C ILE A 328 6.25 0.43 -14.74
N ASP A 329 6.39 0.72 -13.45
CA ASP A 329 5.30 0.84 -12.50
C ASP A 329 5.08 -0.47 -11.71
N LYS A 330 3.90 -0.80 -11.39
CA LYS A 330 3.43 -1.90 -10.53
C LYS A 330 2.16 -2.50 -11.12
N ARG A 331 1.26 -3.07 -10.33
CA ARG A 331 -0.04 -3.63 -10.75
C ARG A 331 0.02 -5.02 -11.36
N ASN A 332 1.06 -5.76 -11.04
CA ASN A 332 1.25 -7.14 -11.49
C ASN A 332 1.83 -7.98 -10.36
N ALA A 333 1.90 -9.28 -10.58
CA ALA A 333 2.35 -10.24 -9.57
C ALA A 333 3.83 -10.63 -9.70
N TYR A 334 4.65 -9.88 -10.45
CA TYR A 334 6.09 -10.10 -10.49
C TYR A 334 6.75 -9.68 -9.17
N GLU A 335 7.87 -10.32 -8.82
CA GLU A 335 8.55 -10.09 -7.53
C GLU A 335 8.86 -8.60 -7.30
N GLU A 336 9.34 -7.88 -8.32
CA GLU A 336 9.66 -6.45 -8.21
C GLU A 336 8.46 -5.57 -7.89
N SER A 337 7.27 -6.03 -8.21
CA SER A 337 6.02 -5.32 -7.96
C SER A 337 5.41 -5.68 -6.61
N MET A 338 5.39 -6.96 -6.26
CA MET A 338 4.70 -7.43 -5.06
C MET A 338 5.58 -7.59 -3.82
N ARG A 339 6.91 -7.70 -3.98
CA ARG A 339 7.85 -7.85 -2.88
C ARG A 339 8.35 -6.49 -2.42
N VAL A 340 8.39 -6.29 -1.09
CA VAL A 340 8.70 -5.00 -0.46
C VAL A 340 9.75 -5.15 0.63
N PRO A 341 10.50 -4.10 0.99
CA PRO A 341 11.33 -4.14 2.17
C PRO A 341 10.45 -4.25 3.42
N LEU A 342 10.88 -5.05 4.37
CA LEU A 342 10.34 -5.08 5.73
C LEU A 342 11.48 -5.31 6.70
N ILE A 343 11.82 -4.27 7.45
CA ILE A 343 12.85 -4.30 8.48
C ILE A 343 12.30 -3.71 9.77
N ALA A 344 12.64 -4.31 10.90
CA ALA A 344 12.10 -3.89 12.17
C ALA A 344 13.08 -4.04 13.32
N SER A 345 13.18 -3.03 14.18
CA SER A 345 13.79 -3.14 15.50
C SER A 345 12.67 -3.21 16.54
N ILE A 346 12.50 -4.38 17.15
CA ILE A 346 11.42 -4.62 18.12
C ILE A 346 12.09 -4.98 19.45
N PRO A 347 11.77 -4.31 20.57
CA PRO A 347 12.30 -4.67 21.88
C PRO A 347 11.99 -6.14 22.21
N GLY A 348 13.04 -6.90 22.53
CA GLY A 348 12.94 -8.33 22.82
C GLY A 348 13.06 -9.26 21.62
N ALA A 349 13.03 -8.75 20.37
CA ALA A 349 13.32 -9.53 19.18
C ALA A 349 14.82 -9.83 19.02
N LYS A 350 15.16 -10.80 18.17
CA LYS A 350 16.55 -11.10 17.83
C LYS A 350 17.18 -9.94 17.05
N LYS A 351 18.48 -9.70 17.30
CA LYS A 351 19.23 -8.66 16.58
C LYS A 351 20.04 -9.26 15.44
N GLY A 352 20.06 -8.56 14.29
CA GLY A 352 20.75 -9.02 13.07
C GLY A 352 20.18 -10.33 12.53
N TYR A 353 18.90 -10.57 12.76
CA TYR A 353 18.24 -11.80 12.40
C TYR A 353 17.49 -11.67 11.07
N VAL A 354 17.59 -12.69 10.25
CA VAL A 354 16.86 -12.77 8.97
C VAL A 354 15.75 -13.81 9.14
N VAL A 355 14.51 -13.38 8.88
CA VAL A 355 13.33 -14.23 8.79
C VAL A 355 13.15 -14.63 7.34
N GLU A 356 13.17 -15.93 7.07
CA GLU A 356 13.00 -16.50 5.73
C GLU A 356 11.53 -16.82 5.42
N GLU A 357 10.68 -16.94 6.43
CA GLU A 357 9.25 -17.20 6.28
C GLU A 357 8.56 -16.04 5.56
N MET A 358 7.52 -16.37 4.77
CA MET A 358 6.73 -15.37 4.05
C MET A 358 5.97 -14.44 5.01
N ALA A 359 6.28 -13.15 4.95
CA ALA A 359 5.53 -12.08 5.59
C ALA A 359 4.64 -11.37 4.56
N ALA A 360 3.52 -10.80 5.00
CA ALA A 360 2.62 -10.05 4.15
C ALA A 360 2.18 -8.73 4.80
N ASN A 361 1.75 -7.78 3.98
CA ASN A 361 1.22 -6.50 4.46
C ASN A 361 0.01 -6.65 5.39
N ILE A 362 -0.78 -7.72 5.25
CA ILE A 362 -1.90 -8.06 6.15
C ILE A 362 -1.46 -8.46 7.57
N ASP A 363 -0.18 -8.79 7.75
CA ASP A 363 0.39 -9.21 9.04
C ASP A 363 0.77 -8.01 9.92
N ILE A 364 0.85 -6.82 9.35
CA ILE A 364 1.29 -5.61 10.07
C ILE A 364 0.33 -5.25 11.19
N ALA A 365 -0.98 -5.27 10.92
CA ALA A 365 -1.99 -4.97 11.93
C ALA A 365 -1.90 -5.92 13.15
N PRO A 366 -1.97 -7.26 12.99
CA PRO A 366 -1.84 -8.17 14.13
C PRO A 366 -0.47 -8.09 14.81
N THR A 367 0.61 -7.81 14.07
CA THR A 367 1.96 -7.65 14.63
C THR A 367 2.04 -6.44 15.56
N ILE A 368 1.51 -5.29 15.14
CA ILE A 368 1.52 -4.07 15.95
C ILE A 368 0.67 -4.24 17.20
N LEU A 369 -0.50 -4.88 17.09
CA LEU A 369 -1.34 -5.18 18.25
C LEU A 369 -0.63 -6.13 19.23
N ASP A 370 0.05 -7.15 18.73
CA ASP A 370 0.82 -8.10 19.55
C ASP A 370 2.02 -7.42 20.26
N ILE A 371 2.75 -6.53 19.57
CA ILE A 371 3.81 -5.69 20.16
C ILE A 371 3.25 -4.82 21.29
N ALA A 372 2.05 -4.27 21.09
CA ALA A 372 1.33 -3.47 22.09
C ALA A 372 0.79 -4.31 23.26
N GLY A 373 0.90 -5.65 23.19
CA GLY A 373 0.40 -6.57 24.22
C GLY A 373 -1.06 -6.97 24.04
N ILE A 374 -1.72 -6.54 22.96
CA ILE A 374 -3.11 -6.91 22.64
C ILE A 374 -3.09 -8.29 21.98
N LYS A 375 -3.34 -9.34 22.77
CA LYS A 375 -3.22 -10.74 22.32
C LYS A 375 -4.43 -11.27 21.54
N GLU A 376 -5.57 -10.65 21.71
CA GLU A 376 -6.78 -11.06 21.00
C GLU A 376 -6.75 -10.51 19.58
N LYS A 377 -6.60 -11.41 18.61
CA LYS A 377 -6.65 -11.06 17.19
C LYS A 377 -8.10 -10.74 16.80
N PRO A 378 -8.40 -9.56 16.26
CA PRO A 378 -9.72 -9.26 15.69
C PRO A 378 -10.11 -10.29 14.63
N PRO A 379 -11.36 -10.81 14.64
CA PRO A 379 -11.76 -11.93 13.79
C PRO A 379 -11.70 -11.63 12.29
N GLN A 380 -11.75 -10.37 11.92
CA GLN A 380 -11.63 -9.94 10.51
C GLN A 380 -10.20 -9.96 9.98
N PHE A 381 -9.17 -10.14 10.82
CA PHE A 381 -7.78 -10.15 10.35
C PHE A 381 -7.44 -11.48 9.69
N ALA A 382 -7.04 -11.41 8.42
CA ALA A 382 -6.55 -12.55 7.64
C ALA A 382 -5.06 -12.84 7.88
N GLY A 383 -4.30 -11.82 8.32
CA GLY A 383 -2.88 -11.95 8.65
C GLY A 383 -2.62 -12.45 10.07
N ASP A 384 -1.37 -12.80 10.36
CA ASP A 384 -0.90 -13.26 11.65
C ASP A 384 0.28 -12.43 12.15
N SER A 385 0.54 -12.45 13.49
CA SER A 385 1.63 -11.68 14.07
C SER A 385 3.00 -12.20 13.64
N LEU A 386 3.84 -11.30 13.13
CA LEU A 386 5.25 -11.57 12.81
C LEU A 386 6.15 -11.57 14.05
N LEU A 387 5.65 -11.17 15.23
CA LEU A 387 6.45 -11.04 16.43
C LEU A 387 7.10 -12.38 16.87
N PRO A 388 6.42 -13.52 16.85
CA PRO A 388 7.06 -14.80 17.16
C PRO A 388 8.23 -15.12 16.22
N LEU A 389 8.09 -14.84 14.92
CA LEU A 389 9.17 -15.04 13.94
C LEU A 389 10.34 -14.09 14.22
N ALA A 390 10.07 -12.83 14.54
CA ALA A 390 11.08 -11.84 14.92
C ALA A 390 11.85 -12.25 16.18
N GLU A 391 11.21 -12.94 17.11
CA GLU A 391 11.84 -13.53 18.30
C GLU A 391 12.62 -14.81 17.96
N GLY A 392 12.54 -15.30 16.72
CA GLY A 392 13.17 -16.55 16.26
C GLY A 392 12.51 -17.81 16.79
N LYS A 393 11.23 -17.72 17.10
CA LYS A 393 10.40 -18.86 17.47
C LYS A 393 9.90 -19.57 16.21
N LYS A 394 9.85 -20.89 16.26
CA LYS A 394 9.21 -21.68 15.22
C LYS A 394 7.70 -21.55 15.37
N VAL A 395 7.01 -21.27 14.25
CA VAL A 395 5.54 -21.27 14.16
C VAL A 395 5.15 -22.39 13.20
N ASP A 396 4.62 -23.49 13.75
CA ASP A 396 4.42 -24.73 12.97
C ASP A 396 3.39 -24.59 11.84
N ASP A 397 2.35 -23.79 12.03
CA ASP A 397 1.26 -23.55 11.07
C ASP A 397 1.45 -22.24 10.29
N TRP A 398 2.70 -21.76 10.15
CA TRP A 398 2.95 -20.57 9.35
C TRP A 398 2.64 -20.84 7.88
N ARG A 399 2.13 -19.80 7.18
CA ARG A 399 1.72 -19.93 5.79
C ARG A 399 2.83 -20.42 4.88
N ASP A 400 2.50 -21.34 4.00
CA ASP A 400 3.35 -21.85 2.92
C ASP A 400 3.03 -21.25 1.55
N THR A 401 1.94 -20.47 1.48
CA THR A 401 1.49 -19.77 0.26
C THR A 401 0.84 -18.44 0.58
N LEU A 402 0.91 -17.51 -0.35
CA LEU A 402 0.30 -16.19 -0.27
C LEU A 402 -0.58 -15.93 -1.49
N LEU A 403 -1.78 -15.39 -1.27
CA LEU A 403 -2.66 -14.90 -2.33
C LEU A 403 -2.27 -13.46 -2.72
N TYR A 404 -2.19 -13.22 -4.01
CA TYR A 404 -2.09 -11.89 -4.62
C TYR A 404 -3.33 -11.63 -5.46
N GLU A 405 -3.87 -10.41 -5.37
CA GLU A 405 -5.05 -9.98 -6.09
C GLU A 405 -4.81 -8.60 -6.71
N TYR A 406 -5.24 -8.45 -7.96
CA TYR A 406 -5.34 -7.14 -8.61
C TYR A 406 -6.60 -7.13 -9.47
N TYR A 407 -7.45 -6.13 -9.28
CA TYR A 407 -8.66 -5.97 -10.09
C TYR A 407 -8.46 -4.90 -11.14
N TRP A 408 -8.96 -5.16 -12.33
CA TRP A 408 -8.88 -4.26 -13.47
C TRP A 408 -9.33 -2.84 -13.11
N GLU A 409 -8.54 -1.86 -13.52
CA GLU A 409 -8.81 -0.44 -13.35
C GLU A 409 -9.10 0.22 -14.71
N PHE A 410 -10.13 1.06 -14.76
CA PHE A 410 -10.44 1.82 -15.97
C PHE A 410 -9.29 2.72 -16.43
N ASN A 411 -8.50 3.25 -15.49
CA ASN A 411 -7.35 4.12 -15.78
C ASN A 411 -6.14 3.35 -16.33
N PHE A 412 -6.12 2.01 -16.19
CA PHE A 412 -5.04 1.13 -16.62
C PHE A 412 -5.61 -0.09 -17.36
N PRO A 413 -6.31 0.16 -18.48
CA PRO A 413 -7.12 -0.87 -19.14
C PRO A 413 -6.32 -2.03 -19.72
N GLN A 414 -5.01 -1.86 -19.92
CA GLN A 414 -4.14 -2.91 -20.44
C GLN A 414 -3.71 -3.93 -19.37
N THR A 415 -3.85 -3.60 -18.09
CA THR A 415 -3.52 -4.53 -17.00
C THR A 415 -4.77 -5.32 -16.63
N PRO A 416 -4.79 -6.63 -16.83
CA PRO A 416 -5.96 -7.45 -16.54
C PRO A 416 -6.14 -7.67 -15.04
N THR A 417 -7.35 -8.07 -14.64
CA THR A 417 -7.58 -8.66 -13.33
C THR A 417 -6.69 -9.88 -13.18
N THR A 418 -5.90 -9.90 -12.12
CA THR A 418 -4.87 -10.90 -11.87
C THR A 418 -5.06 -11.54 -10.51
N PHE A 419 -5.01 -12.84 -10.45
CA PHE A 419 -4.89 -13.60 -9.22
C PHE A 419 -3.61 -14.43 -9.27
N ALA A 420 -2.85 -14.46 -8.19
CA ALA A 420 -1.69 -15.30 -8.10
C ALA A 420 -1.60 -15.99 -6.74
N VAL A 421 -0.98 -17.15 -6.72
CA VAL A 421 -0.54 -17.82 -5.52
C VAL A 421 0.97 -18.01 -5.59
N ARG A 422 1.66 -17.52 -4.56
CA ARG A 422 3.10 -17.64 -4.40
C ARG A 422 3.39 -18.59 -3.24
N SER A 423 4.12 -19.68 -3.49
CA SER A 423 4.73 -20.55 -2.48
C SER A 423 6.21 -20.19 -2.32
N ASP A 424 6.95 -20.87 -1.43
CA ASP A 424 8.39 -20.60 -1.26
C ASP A 424 9.21 -20.82 -2.54
N ASP A 425 8.87 -21.82 -3.32
CA ASP A 425 9.64 -22.19 -4.51
C ASP A 425 8.98 -21.76 -5.82
N PHE A 426 7.64 -21.63 -5.87
CA PHE A 426 6.90 -21.42 -7.12
C PHE A 426 5.85 -20.33 -7.02
N LYS A 427 5.52 -19.74 -8.17
CA LYS A 427 4.43 -18.78 -8.30
C LYS A 427 3.58 -19.10 -9.52
N LEU A 428 2.26 -19.21 -9.32
CA LEU A 428 1.26 -19.34 -10.38
C LEU A 428 0.51 -18.01 -10.50
N ILE A 429 0.42 -17.45 -11.72
CA ILE A 429 -0.31 -16.24 -12.04
C ILE A 429 -1.40 -16.57 -13.04
N GLN A 430 -2.63 -16.17 -12.75
CA GLN A 430 -3.79 -16.35 -13.63
C GLN A 430 -4.48 -15.02 -13.91
N TYR A 431 -4.96 -14.88 -15.12
CA TYR A 431 -5.65 -13.69 -15.61
C TYR A 431 -7.13 -13.94 -15.77
N HIS A 432 -7.95 -13.03 -15.27
CA HIS A 432 -9.39 -13.15 -15.33
C HIS A 432 -9.98 -12.20 -16.38
N GLY A 433 -10.90 -12.72 -17.19
CA GLY A 433 -11.63 -11.92 -18.18
C GLY A 433 -10.88 -11.65 -19.49
N ILE A 434 -9.68 -12.22 -19.67
CA ILE A 434 -8.94 -12.19 -20.93
C ILE A 434 -8.54 -13.60 -21.37
N TRP A 435 -8.37 -13.75 -22.67
CA TRP A 435 -7.88 -14.98 -23.30
C TRP A 435 -6.39 -14.84 -23.53
N ASP A 436 -5.62 -15.13 -22.47
CA ASP A 436 -4.18 -15.02 -22.50
C ASP A 436 -3.56 -16.20 -21.72
N THR A 437 -2.27 -16.40 -21.86
CA THR A 437 -1.59 -17.47 -21.16
C THR A 437 -1.44 -17.17 -19.67
N ASP A 438 -1.66 -18.17 -18.84
CA ASP A 438 -1.27 -18.13 -17.43
C ASP A 438 0.27 -18.21 -17.31
N GLU A 439 0.81 -17.92 -16.12
CA GLU A 439 2.25 -18.00 -15.89
C GLU A 439 2.56 -18.88 -14.68
N LEU A 440 3.61 -19.70 -14.80
CA LEU A 440 4.18 -20.49 -13.71
C LEU A 440 5.69 -20.27 -13.67
N TYR A 441 6.21 -19.85 -12.52
CA TYR A 441 7.63 -19.59 -12.32
C TYR A 441 8.22 -20.43 -11.19
N ASP A 442 9.43 -20.93 -11.39
CA ASP A 442 10.29 -21.52 -10.36
C ASP A 442 11.13 -20.38 -9.73
N ILE A 443 10.58 -19.73 -8.72
CA ILE A 443 11.18 -18.54 -8.08
C ILE A 443 12.55 -18.86 -7.45
N LYS A 444 12.75 -20.11 -7.05
CA LYS A 444 14.00 -20.54 -6.42
C LYS A 444 15.16 -20.60 -7.43
N ASN A 445 14.90 -21.10 -8.62
CA ASN A 445 15.92 -21.29 -9.67
C ASN A 445 15.88 -20.20 -10.74
N ASP A 446 14.75 -19.50 -10.88
CA ASP A 446 14.52 -18.38 -11.78
C ASP A 446 13.90 -17.18 -11.02
N PRO A 447 14.65 -16.56 -10.09
CA PRO A 447 14.14 -15.46 -9.25
C PRO A 447 13.80 -14.18 -10.04
N LYS A 448 14.19 -14.12 -11.32
CA LYS A 448 13.85 -13.02 -12.24
C LYS A 448 12.64 -13.31 -13.12
N GLU A 449 11.99 -14.44 -12.94
CA GLU A 449 10.77 -14.84 -13.66
C GLU A 449 10.90 -14.76 -15.20
N MET A 450 12.05 -15.21 -15.71
CA MET A 450 12.38 -15.15 -17.13
C MET A 450 11.71 -16.25 -17.94
N HIS A 451 11.44 -17.42 -17.33
CA HIS A 451 11.03 -18.62 -18.03
C HIS A 451 9.66 -19.11 -17.53
N ASN A 452 8.62 -18.85 -18.32
CA ASN A 452 7.28 -19.37 -18.02
C ASN A 452 7.20 -20.88 -18.23
N LEU A 453 6.90 -21.62 -17.17
CA LEU A 453 6.83 -23.09 -17.13
C LEU A 453 5.40 -23.61 -17.27
N ILE A 454 4.43 -22.77 -17.60
CA ILE A 454 2.99 -23.11 -17.55
C ILE A 454 2.63 -24.31 -18.45
N ASP A 455 3.33 -24.45 -19.59
CA ASP A 455 3.10 -25.50 -20.58
C ASP A 455 4.15 -26.64 -20.51
N ASP A 456 5.10 -26.57 -19.56
CA ASP A 456 6.08 -27.61 -19.37
C ASP A 456 5.47 -28.80 -18.60
N PRO A 457 5.37 -30.01 -19.22
CA PRO A 457 4.73 -31.17 -18.60
C PRO A 457 5.42 -31.65 -17.31
N ARG A 458 6.71 -31.32 -17.13
CA ARG A 458 7.47 -31.67 -15.92
C ARG A 458 6.89 -31.00 -14.67
N TYR A 459 6.26 -29.83 -14.83
CA TYR A 459 5.69 -29.02 -13.74
C TYR A 459 4.17 -29.16 -13.60
N LEU A 460 3.54 -30.12 -14.31
CA LEU A 460 2.09 -30.32 -14.26
C LEU A 460 1.57 -30.51 -12.83
N ALA A 461 2.26 -31.31 -12.01
CA ALA A 461 1.87 -31.54 -10.62
C ALA A 461 1.90 -30.27 -9.77
N VAL A 462 2.93 -29.43 -9.95
CA VAL A 462 3.06 -28.13 -9.28
C VAL A 462 1.94 -27.19 -9.71
N LYS A 463 1.70 -27.07 -11.02
CA LYS A 463 0.61 -26.27 -11.60
C LYS A 463 -0.75 -26.66 -11.02
N VAL A 464 -1.05 -27.96 -10.96
CA VAL A 464 -2.33 -28.46 -10.42
C VAL A 464 -2.46 -28.13 -8.93
N LYS A 465 -1.40 -28.35 -8.14
CA LYS A 465 -1.39 -28.03 -6.71
C LYS A 465 -1.65 -26.55 -6.49
N LEU A 466 -0.85 -25.66 -7.09
CA LEU A 466 -0.97 -24.21 -6.90
C LEU A 466 -2.31 -23.69 -7.41
N ARG A 467 -2.86 -24.21 -8.49
CA ARG A 467 -4.20 -23.85 -8.97
C ARG A 467 -5.28 -24.23 -7.98
N LYS A 468 -5.17 -25.41 -7.37
CA LYS A 468 -6.08 -25.84 -6.30
C LYS A 468 -5.98 -24.90 -5.08
N ASP A 469 -4.77 -24.55 -4.68
CA ASP A 469 -4.50 -23.64 -3.55
C ASP A 469 -5.06 -22.24 -3.84
N LEU A 470 -4.87 -21.72 -5.06
CA LEU A 470 -5.41 -20.44 -5.49
C LEU A 470 -6.94 -20.40 -5.36
N PHE A 471 -7.63 -21.38 -5.93
CA PHE A 471 -9.09 -21.42 -5.87
C PHE A 471 -9.63 -21.70 -4.47
N ALA A 472 -8.92 -22.46 -3.64
CA ALA A 472 -9.29 -22.66 -2.24
C ALA A 472 -9.23 -21.34 -1.46
N ARG A 473 -8.19 -20.53 -1.66
CA ARG A 473 -8.05 -19.21 -1.02
C ARG A 473 -9.10 -18.23 -1.51
N LEU A 474 -9.35 -18.19 -2.81
CA LEU A 474 -10.41 -17.36 -3.38
C LEU A 474 -11.80 -17.78 -2.89
N ALA A 475 -12.01 -19.06 -2.48
CA ALA A 475 -13.28 -19.57 -1.97
C ALA A 475 -13.50 -19.33 -0.46
N MET A 476 -12.47 -18.93 0.30
CA MET A 476 -12.56 -18.86 1.77
C MET A 476 -13.57 -17.84 2.28
N ASP A 477 -13.77 -16.74 1.57
CA ASP A 477 -14.62 -15.64 2.03
C ASP A 477 -16.03 -15.63 1.41
N GLY A 478 -16.39 -16.67 0.66
CA GLY A 478 -17.77 -16.94 0.21
C GLY A 478 -18.35 -16.02 -0.87
N GLU A 479 -17.70 -14.93 -1.20
CA GLU A 479 -18.18 -13.98 -2.21
C GLU A 479 -17.06 -13.55 -3.16
N HIS A 480 -16.95 -14.24 -4.28
CA HIS A 480 -16.01 -13.87 -5.36
C HIS A 480 -16.62 -12.86 -6.36
N ALA A 481 -17.28 -11.84 -5.89
CA ALA A 481 -17.67 -10.75 -6.75
C ALA A 481 -16.41 -9.94 -7.07
N VAL A 482 -15.90 -10.02 -8.30
CA VAL A 482 -14.95 -9.04 -8.80
C VAL A 482 -15.59 -7.65 -8.60
N PRO A 483 -15.02 -6.78 -7.75
CA PRO A 483 -15.63 -5.49 -7.47
C PRO A 483 -15.68 -4.66 -8.75
N TYR A 484 -16.86 -4.41 -9.26
CA TYR A 484 -17.06 -3.62 -10.46
C TYR A 484 -17.32 -2.16 -10.09
N THR A 485 -16.45 -1.27 -10.49
CA THR A 485 -16.63 0.17 -10.29
C THR A 485 -17.43 0.75 -11.45
N LYS A 486 -18.68 1.13 -11.20
CA LYS A 486 -19.53 1.81 -12.19
C LYS A 486 -19.19 3.30 -12.38
N LYS A 487 -18.42 3.90 -11.47
CA LYS A 487 -18.01 5.30 -11.57
C LYS A 487 -16.62 5.36 -12.16
N PHE A 488 -16.52 5.89 -13.36
CA PHE A 488 -15.25 6.28 -13.95
C PHE A 488 -14.73 7.49 -13.18
N SER A 489 -13.47 7.45 -12.72
CA SER A 489 -12.83 8.68 -12.30
C SER A 489 -12.63 9.56 -13.55
N SER A 490 -12.91 10.85 -13.40
CA SER A 490 -12.55 11.83 -14.41
C SER A 490 -11.04 11.80 -14.59
N GLY A 491 -10.52 11.21 -15.64
CA GLY A 491 -9.10 11.26 -15.90
C GLY A 491 -8.41 9.99 -16.36
N SER A 492 -9.09 9.03 -16.97
CA SER A 492 -8.37 8.11 -17.82
C SER A 492 -7.84 8.88 -19.03
N VAL A 493 -6.67 9.40 -18.86
CA VAL A 493 -5.92 9.98 -19.96
C VAL A 493 -5.10 8.86 -20.54
N PHE A 494 -5.52 8.31 -21.66
CA PHE A 494 -4.81 7.26 -22.38
C PHE A 494 -3.43 7.74 -22.84
N ARG A 495 -3.23 9.05 -23.04
CA ARG A 495 -1.96 9.71 -23.26
C ARG A 495 -1.95 11.13 -22.75
N GLN A 496 -0.90 11.53 -22.08
CA GLN A 496 -0.60 12.95 -21.84
C GLN A 496 0.22 13.45 -23.03
N ILE A 497 -0.39 14.29 -23.85
CA ILE A 497 0.17 14.83 -25.09
C ILE A 497 1.50 15.58 -24.89
N ASP A 498 1.76 16.03 -23.68
CA ASP A 498 2.91 16.86 -23.29
C ASP A 498 4.07 16.08 -22.66
N ARG A 499 4.02 14.74 -22.59
CA ARG A 499 5.03 13.95 -21.85
C ARG A 499 5.79 12.89 -22.62
N SER A 500 5.36 12.50 -23.81
CA SER A 500 6.09 11.55 -24.62
C SER A 500 5.76 11.70 -26.10
N LYS A 501 6.75 11.47 -26.97
CA LYS A 501 6.43 11.20 -28.39
C LYS A 501 5.56 9.96 -28.43
N ALA A 502 4.37 10.11 -28.99
CA ALA A 502 3.53 8.98 -29.32
C ALA A 502 4.28 8.05 -30.28
N ALA A 503 4.24 6.73 -30.01
CA ALA A 503 4.61 5.78 -31.03
C ALA A 503 3.78 6.09 -32.28
N GLU A 504 4.44 6.23 -33.41
CA GLU A 504 3.74 6.38 -34.69
C GLU A 504 3.05 5.05 -34.99
N PHE A 505 1.72 5.05 -34.99
CA PHE A 505 0.98 3.94 -35.55
C PHE A 505 1.25 3.88 -37.06
N PRO A 506 1.43 2.69 -37.63
CA PRO A 506 1.48 2.55 -39.06
C PRO A 506 0.27 3.23 -39.69
N ASP A 507 0.47 4.10 -40.71
CA ASP A 507 -0.59 4.91 -41.32
C ASP A 507 -1.81 4.10 -41.77
N HIS A 508 -1.63 2.84 -42.13
CA HIS A 508 -2.72 1.94 -42.55
C HIS A 508 -3.58 1.43 -41.37
N TRP A 509 -3.15 1.63 -40.12
CA TRP A 509 -3.91 1.33 -38.91
C TRP A 509 -4.67 2.56 -38.41
N LEU A 510 -4.25 3.74 -38.85
CA LEU A 510 -4.95 4.97 -38.52
C LEU A 510 -6.25 4.98 -39.28
N ARG A 511 -7.37 4.74 -38.61
CA ARG A 511 -8.65 5.10 -39.14
C ARG A 511 -8.63 6.60 -39.39
N LYS A 512 -8.69 7.03 -40.63
CA LYS A 512 -9.03 8.40 -40.97
C LYS A 512 -10.49 8.63 -40.55
N GLY A 513 -10.70 8.73 -39.25
CA GLY A 513 -12.00 8.95 -38.65
C GLY A 513 -12.39 10.40 -38.83
N ASN A 514 -13.65 10.61 -39.10
CA ASN A 514 -14.27 11.92 -39.02
C ASN A 514 -14.13 12.37 -37.54
N GLU A 515 -13.62 13.56 -37.28
CA GLU A 515 -13.48 14.10 -35.90
C GLU A 515 -14.78 14.03 -35.09
N ARG A 516 -15.93 14.04 -35.77
CA ARG A 516 -17.24 13.84 -35.17
C ARG A 516 -17.46 12.48 -34.49
N ASP A 517 -16.74 11.44 -34.90
CA ASP A 517 -16.83 10.12 -34.26
C ASP A 517 -16.05 10.06 -32.96
N LEU A 518 -15.00 10.85 -32.81
CA LEU A 518 -14.27 10.98 -31.57
C LEU A 518 -15.04 11.78 -30.51
N GLU A 519 -15.80 12.79 -30.93
CA GLU A 519 -16.61 13.61 -30.01
C GLU A 519 -17.73 12.84 -29.31
N ARG A 520 -18.16 11.70 -29.85
CA ARG A 520 -19.17 10.83 -29.21
C ARG A 520 -18.66 10.07 -28.01
N PHE A 521 -17.36 9.90 -27.89
CA PHE A 521 -16.74 9.09 -26.84
C PHE A 521 -16.14 9.92 -25.70
N PHE A 522 -16.06 11.25 -25.86
CA PHE A 522 -15.50 12.13 -24.85
C PHE A 522 -16.59 12.82 -24.04
N THR A 523 -16.50 12.70 -22.72
CA THR A 523 -17.32 13.51 -21.81
C THR A 523 -16.90 14.98 -21.86
N PRO A 524 -17.74 15.94 -21.42
CA PRO A 524 -17.36 17.35 -21.37
C PRO A 524 -16.05 17.65 -20.64
N ASP A 525 -15.66 16.80 -19.71
CA ASP A 525 -14.39 16.93 -18.97
C ASP A 525 -13.16 16.49 -19.78
N ASP A 526 -13.35 15.58 -20.72
CA ASP A 526 -12.28 15.12 -21.62
C ASP A 526 -11.95 16.16 -22.69
N ARG A 527 -12.85 17.11 -22.96
CA ARG A 527 -12.62 18.24 -23.89
C ARG A 527 -11.53 19.21 -23.41
N ARG A 528 -11.18 19.19 -22.13
CA ARG A 528 -10.06 19.99 -21.59
C ARG A 528 -8.72 19.59 -22.19
N VAL A 529 -8.60 18.40 -22.72
CA VAL A 529 -7.38 17.94 -23.41
C VAL A 529 -7.23 18.63 -24.76
N LYS A 530 -8.34 18.95 -25.45
CA LYS A 530 -8.33 19.67 -26.73
C LYS A 530 -8.02 21.18 -26.58
N ALA A 531 -8.40 21.79 -25.46
CA ALA A 531 -8.22 23.23 -25.22
C ALA A 531 -6.79 23.63 -24.84
N GLY A 532 -5.92 22.69 -24.57
CA GLY A 532 -4.50 22.92 -24.26
C GLY A 532 -3.58 23.05 -25.49
N ASN A 533 -4.11 22.86 -26.69
CA ASN A 533 -3.36 22.89 -27.94
C ASN A 533 -3.67 24.10 -28.86
N GLN A 534 -4.25 25.18 -28.30
CA GLN A 534 -4.36 26.48 -28.98
C GLN A 534 -3.47 27.52 -28.35
#